data_566ca011bbf506e0af4d83404c6db262
#
_entry.id   566ca011bbf506e0af4d83404c6db262
#
_cell.length_a   1.000
_cell.length_b   1.000
_cell.length_c   1.000
_cell.angle_alpha   90.00
_cell.angle_beta   90.00
_cell.angle_gamma   90.00
#
_symmetry.space_group_name_H-M   'P 1'
#
loop_
_entity.id
_entity.type
_entity.pdbx_description
1 polymer ?
#
loop_
_entity_poly.entity_id
_entity_poly.type
_entity_poly.pdbx_seq_one_letter_code
_entity_poly.pdbx_strand_id
1 'polypeptide(L)'
;MVRRSVPDQSSQSSASTGAGGAFRGVKIQVRFPGGNDDVTEMNQLSGGQKALVALAQIFAIQRCDPAPFYLFDEIDAALDATHRTAVASLIKKQAHAAENQAQFITTTFRPEFVSVADAHFGISLQHKTSRLHKISKDDATAFVTENATNEQP
;
A
#
# COMPACT_ATOMS: atom_id res chain seq x y z
N MET A 1 13.52 -2.89 -4.94
CA MET A 1 14.14 -3.54 -6.10
C MET A 1 13.83 -5.03 -6.02
N VAL A 2 13.15 -5.59 -7.01
CA VAL A 2 12.82 -7.02 -7.08
C VAL A 2 13.93 -7.72 -7.84
N ARG A 3 14.65 -8.63 -7.20
CA ARG A 3 15.68 -9.46 -7.87
C ARG A 3 15.15 -10.88 -8.06
N ARG A 4 15.34 -11.40 -9.26
CA ARG A 4 15.19 -12.84 -9.51
C ARG A 4 16.35 -13.59 -8.86
N SER A 5 16.09 -14.56 -7.99
CA SER A 5 17.14 -15.39 -7.42
C SER A 5 17.55 -16.46 -8.42
N VAL A 6 18.84 -16.45 -8.81
CA VAL A 6 19.49 -17.53 -9.53
C VAL A 6 20.05 -18.47 -8.46
N PRO A 7 19.96 -19.79 -8.59
CA PRO A 7 20.53 -20.75 -7.61
C PRO A 7 22.06 -20.61 -7.57
N ASP A 8 22.61 -20.62 -6.36
CA ASP A 8 24.03 -20.64 -6.09
C ASP A 8 24.68 -21.89 -6.70
N GLN A 9 25.66 -21.67 -7.61
CA GLN A 9 26.40 -22.75 -8.25
C GLN A 9 27.57 -23.19 -7.37
N SER A 10 27.29 -23.94 -6.31
CA SER A 10 28.34 -24.70 -5.60
C SER A 10 27.86 -26.09 -5.24
N SER A 11 27.62 -26.91 -6.24
CA SER A 11 27.73 -28.35 -6.17
C SER A 11 27.74 -28.93 -7.59
N GLN A 12 28.92 -29.35 -8.01
CA GLN A 12 29.13 -30.03 -9.27
C GLN A 12 28.42 -31.39 -9.24
N SER A 13 27.50 -31.62 -10.18
CA SER A 13 27.28 -32.93 -10.78
C SER A 13 26.64 -32.79 -12.15
N SER A 14 27.35 -33.29 -13.12
CA SER A 14 27.17 -33.60 -14.52
C SER A 14 25.75 -33.53 -15.13
N ALA A 15 25.68 -32.81 -16.25
CA ALA A 15 24.98 -33.06 -17.51
C ALA A 15 23.45 -33.30 -17.51
N SER A 16 22.74 -32.31 -18.04
CA SER A 16 21.91 -32.49 -19.25
C SER A 16 21.43 -31.14 -19.78
N THR A 17 21.70 -30.90 -21.04
CA THR A 17 21.21 -29.83 -21.90
C THR A 17 19.68 -29.75 -21.90
N GLY A 18 19.13 -28.70 -21.31
CA GLY A 18 17.73 -28.33 -21.40
C GLY A 18 17.57 -26.86 -21.03
N ALA A 19 17.39 -25.99 -22.04
CA ALA A 19 17.13 -24.58 -21.87
C ALA A 19 15.82 -24.36 -21.11
N GLY A 20 15.92 -23.97 -19.84
CA GLY A 20 14.76 -23.61 -19.02
C GLY A 20 15.13 -23.77 -17.53
N GLY A 21 15.92 -22.83 -16.99
CA GLY A 21 16.16 -22.78 -15.55
C GLY A 21 14.81 -22.66 -14.81
N ALA A 22 14.42 -23.72 -14.12
CA ALA A 22 13.20 -23.73 -13.33
C ALA A 22 13.31 -22.66 -12.25
N PHE A 23 12.53 -21.59 -12.35
CA PHE A 23 12.42 -20.59 -11.29
C PHE A 23 11.80 -21.25 -10.06
N ARG A 24 12.47 -21.18 -8.92
CA ARG A 24 11.98 -21.76 -7.64
C ARG A 24 11.13 -20.80 -6.83
N GLY A 25 11.11 -19.51 -7.20
CA GLY A 25 10.33 -18.51 -6.49
C GLY A 25 10.82 -17.08 -6.73
N VAL A 26 10.21 -16.15 -6.01
CA VAL A 26 10.57 -14.74 -5.99
C VAL A 26 11.01 -14.37 -4.58
N LYS A 27 12.19 -13.74 -4.46
CA LYS A 27 12.69 -13.18 -3.20
C LYS A 27 12.62 -11.66 -3.28
N ILE A 28 11.91 -11.07 -2.33
CA ILE A 28 11.79 -9.61 -2.22
C ILE A 28 12.85 -9.12 -1.25
N GLN A 29 13.71 -8.24 -1.73
CA GLN A 29 14.74 -7.57 -0.97
C GLN A 29 14.54 -6.06 -1.07
N VAL A 30 14.62 -5.37 0.07
CA VAL A 30 14.29 -3.95 0.19
C VAL A 30 15.46 -3.18 0.79
N ARG A 31 15.65 -1.95 0.31
CA ARG A 31 16.57 -0.98 0.89
C ARG A 31 15.78 0.29 1.18
N PHE A 32 15.81 0.75 2.43
CA PHE A 32 15.23 2.04 2.82
C PHE A 32 16.30 3.13 2.83
N PRO A 33 15.95 4.35 2.38
CA PRO A 33 16.85 5.50 2.47
C PRO A 33 17.17 5.82 3.95
N GLY A 34 18.44 6.06 4.27
CA GLY A 34 18.88 6.44 5.62
C GLY A 34 19.22 5.28 6.56
N GLY A 35 19.08 4.03 6.13
CA GLY A 35 19.64 2.85 6.81
C GLY A 35 21.05 2.54 6.33
N ASN A 36 21.74 1.63 7.04
CA ASN A 36 22.95 1.02 6.52
C ASN A 36 22.65 0.46 5.12
N ASP A 37 23.67 0.48 4.24
CA ASP A 37 23.52 0.05 2.83
C ASP A 37 23.09 -1.41 2.65
N ASP A 38 22.70 -2.07 3.72
CA ASP A 38 22.31 -3.46 3.77
C ASP A 38 20.90 -3.69 3.20
N VAL A 39 20.81 -4.71 2.38
CA VAL A 39 19.56 -5.19 1.81
C VAL A 39 18.84 -6.04 2.87
N THR A 40 17.62 -5.62 3.23
CA THR A 40 16.82 -6.27 4.26
C THR A 40 15.80 -7.22 3.64
N GLU A 41 15.61 -8.39 4.21
CA GLU A 41 14.58 -9.35 3.81
C GLU A 41 13.22 -9.03 4.44
N MET A 42 12.12 -9.48 3.82
CA MET A 42 10.76 -9.20 4.27
C MET A 42 10.48 -9.61 5.73
N ASN A 43 11.10 -10.70 6.20
CA ASN A 43 10.95 -11.20 7.58
C ASN A 43 11.58 -10.28 8.64
N GLN A 44 12.56 -9.48 8.24
CA GLN A 44 13.31 -8.56 9.11
C GLN A 44 12.69 -7.16 9.18
N LEU A 45 11.67 -6.88 8.37
CA LEU A 45 11.01 -5.59 8.30
C LEU A 45 10.02 -5.39 9.46
N SER A 46 9.89 -4.15 9.93
CA SER A 46 8.81 -3.73 10.83
C SER A 46 7.44 -3.84 10.16
N GLY A 47 6.35 -3.80 10.94
CA GLY A 47 4.98 -3.86 10.40
C GLY A 47 4.71 -2.77 9.37
N GLY A 48 5.05 -1.52 9.69
CA GLY A 48 4.91 -0.38 8.77
C GLY A 48 5.76 -0.52 7.50
N GLN A 49 6.99 -0.99 7.62
CA GLN A 49 7.85 -1.26 6.47
C GLN A 49 7.28 -2.36 5.57
N LYS A 50 6.72 -3.43 6.15
CA LYS A 50 6.02 -4.48 5.39
C LYS A 50 4.82 -3.93 4.63
N ALA A 51 4.02 -3.07 5.27
CA ALA A 51 2.88 -2.41 4.64
C ALA A 51 3.30 -1.56 3.44
N LEU A 52 4.37 -0.77 3.57
CA LEU A 52 4.93 0.02 2.45
C LEU A 52 5.39 -0.85 1.28
N VAL A 53 6.07 -1.96 1.57
CA VAL A 53 6.52 -2.89 0.52
C VAL A 53 5.34 -3.54 -0.18
N ALA A 54 4.31 -3.94 0.57
CA ALA A 54 3.08 -4.50 0.01
C ALA A 54 2.36 -3.49 -0.90
N LEU A 55 2.23 -2.24 -0.47
CA LEU A 55 1.66 -1.16 -1.29
C LEU A 55 2.48 -0.91 -2.56
N ALA A 56 3.80 -0.82 -2.45
CA ALA A 56 4.69 -0.67 -3.60
C ALA A 56 4.52 -1.82 -4.60
N GLN A 57 4.31 -3.03 -4.11
CA GLN A 57 4.05 -4.22 -4.93
C GLN A 57 2.70 -4.15 -5.64
N ILE A 58 1.64 -3.72 -4.94
CA ILE A 58 0.30 -3.52 -5.52
C ILE A 58 0.37 -2.48 -6.64
N PHE A 59 1.02 -1.33 -6.41
CA PHE A 59 1.18 -0.30 -7.44
C PHE A 59 2.06 -0.76 -8.62
N ALA A 60 3.04 -1.63 -8.38
CA ALA A 60 3.84 -2.21 -9.47
C ALA A 60 3.02 -3.19 -10.33
N ILE A 61 2.16 -4.01 -9.70
CA ILE A 61 1.23 -4.91 -10.41
C ILE A 61 0.21 -4.10 -11.20
N GLN A 62 -0.36 -3.05 -10.60
CA GLN A 62 -1.30 -2.15 -11.27
C GLN A 62 -0.76 -1.60 -12.59
N ARG A 63 0.54 -1.33 -12.67
CA ARG A 63 1.16 -0.85 -13.91
C ARG A 63 1.26 -1.92 -15.01
N CYS A 64 1.32 -3.17 -14.62
CA CYS A 64 1.43 -4.30 -15.56
C CYS A 64 0.06 -4.85 -15.97
N ASP A 65 -0.89 -4.85 -15.02
CA ASP A 65 -2.25 -5.38 -15.18
C ASP A 65 -3.23 -4.46 -14.42
N PRO A 66 -3.68 -3.36 -15.06
CA PRO A 66 -4.52 -2.37 -14.42
C PRO A 66 -5.94 -2.88 -14.19
N ALA A 67 -6.43 -2.77 -12.95
CA ALA A 67 -7.82 -2.98 -12.61
C ALA A 67 -8.61 -1.66 -12.69
N PRO A 68 -9.94 -1.71 -12.95
CA PRO A 68 -10.77 -0.51 -13.03
C PRO A 68 -10.94 0.20 -11.68
N PHE A 69 -10.83 -0.52 -10.57
CA PHE A 69 -10.88 0.05 -9.22
C PHE A 69 -10.02 -0.76 -8.23
N TYR A 70 -9.63 -0.09 -7.16
CA TYR A 70 -8.89 -0.66 -6.02
C TYR A 70 -9.60 -0.30 -4.73
N LEU A 71 -9.80 -1.30 -3.88
CA LEU A 71 -10.37 -1.12 -2.54
C LEU A 71 -9.27 -1.30 -1.50
N PHE A 72 -9.02 -0.25 -0.73
CA PHE A 72 -8.05 -0.23 0.35
C PHE A 72 -8.77 -0.13 1.70
N ASP A 73 -8.65 -1.15 2.51
CA ASP A 73 -9.24 -1.21 3.83
C ASP A 73 -8.16 -0.99 4.89
N GLU A 74 -8.23 0.16 5.59
CA GLU A 74 -7.34 0.56 6.69
C GLU A 74 -5.83 0.40 6.40
N ILE A 75 -5.40 0.64 5.15
CA ILE A 75 -3.98 0.47 4.74
C ILE A 75 -3.02 1.41 5.48
N ASP A 76 -3.55 2.41 6.14
CA ASP A 76 -2.86 3.44 6.89
C ASP A 76 -2.62 3.09 8.38
N ALA A 77 -3.26 2.04 8.90
CA ALA A 77 -3.23 1.67 10.31
C ALA A 77 -1.80 1.38 10.84
N ALA A 78 -0.94 0.78 10.00
CA ALA A 78 0.43 0.44 10.37
C ALA A 78 1.47 1.51 9.97
N LEU A 79 1.05 2.64 9.38
CA LEU A 79 1.94 3.68 8.87
C LEU A 79 2.07 4.84 9.85
N ASP A 80 3.27 5.42 9.95
CA ASP A 80 3.48 6.72 10.61
C ASP A 80 2.97 7.88 9.73
N ALA A 81 2.89 9.09 10.29
CA ALA A 81 2.34 10.26 9.62
C ALA A 81 3.07 10.61 8.30
N THR A 82 4.40 10.47 8.28
CA THR A 82 5.22 10.75 7.09
C THR A 82 4.90 9.79 5.97
N HIS A 83 4.83 8.51 6.27
CA HIS A 83 4.50 7.47 5.28
C HIS A 83 3.04 7.55 4.84
N ARG A 84 2.08 7.88 5.74
CA ARG A 84 0.68 8.12 5.38
C ARG A 84 0.55 9.24 4.36
N THR A 85 1.21 10.38 4.59
CA THR A 85 1.21 11.51 3.65
C THR A 85 1.77 11.12 2.29
N ALA A 86 2.87 10.37 2.26
CA ALA A 86 3.47 9.91 1.01
C ALA A 86 2.56 8.94 0.24
N VAL A 87 1.93 7.98 0.93
CA VAL A 87 1.00 7.02 0.33
C VAL A 87 -0.26 7.71 -0.18
N ALA A 88 -0.87 8.61 0.61
CA ALA A 88 -2.03 9.39 0.20
C ALA A 88 -1.75 10.20 -1.07
N SER A 89 -0.59 10.87 -1.12
CA SER A 89 -0.15 11.62 -2.30
C SER A 89 0.07 10.72 -3.52
N LEU A 90 0.62 9.52 -3.32
CA LEU A 90 0.83 8.54 -4.39
C LEU A 90 -0.50 8.04 -4.95
N ILE A 91 -1.49 7.71 -4.09
CA ILE A 91 -2.84 7.30 -4.52
C ILE A 91 -3.48 8.41 -5.35
N LYS A 92 -3.45 9.66 -4.86
CA LYS A 92 -3.97 10.81 -5.61
C LYS A 92 -3.32 10.92 -6.99
N LYS A 93 -1.99 10.80 -7.06
CA LYS A 93 -1.26 10.85 -8.32
C LYS A 93 -1.67 9.73 -9.27
N GLN A 94 -1.90 8.52 -8.78
CA GLN A 94 -2.33 7.38 -9.58
C GLN A 94 -3.78 7.54 -10.06
N ALA A 95 -4.68 8.03 -9.20
CA ALA A 95 -6.08 8.28 -9.56
C ALA A 95 -6.24 9.30 -10.70
N HIS A 96 -5.32 10.27 -10.79
CA HIS A 96 -5.33 11.32 -11.81
C HIS A 96 -4.35 11.07 -12.97
N ALA A 97 -3.74 9.87 -13.04
CA ALA A 97 -2.82 9.54 -14.13
C ALA A 97 -3.58 9.41 -15.46
N ALA A 98 -3.13 10.10 -16.51
CA ALA A 98 -3.83 10.16 -17.80
C ALA A 98 -3.92 8.80 -18.51
N GLU A 99 -2.96 7.92 -18.27
CA GLU A 99 -2.84 6.64 -19.00
C GLU A 99 -3.61 5.48 -18.37
N ASN A 100 -3.88 5.53 -17.05
CA ASN A 100 -4.53 4.46 -16.32
C ASN A 100 -5.38 5.04 -15.19
N GLN A 101 -6.55 5.57 -15.54
CA GLN A 101 -7.49 6.10 -14.55
C GLN A 101 -8.17 4.94 -13.81
N ALA A 102 -7.65 4.61 -12.63
CA ALA A 102 -8.30 3.67 -11.74
C ALA A 102 -9.02 4.43 -10.62
N GLN A 103 -10.18 3.92 -10.21
CA GLN A 103 -10.87 4.43 -9.04
C GLN A 103 -10.25 3.83 -7.78
N PHE A 104 -9.92 4.68 -6.81
CA PHE A 104 -9.46 4.24 -5.47
C PHE A 104 -10.55 4.49 -4.45
N ILE A 105 -10.92 3.45 -3.72
CA ILE A 105 -11.87 3.50 -2.61
C ILE A 105 -11.07 3.13 -1.36
N THR A 106 -11.02 4.03 -0.37
CA THR A 106 -10.22 3.82 0.84
C THR A 106 -11.06 4.03 2.08
N THR A 107 -11.07 3.07 3.00
CA THR A 107 -11.58 3.28 4.37
C THR A 107 -10.45 3.82 5.23
N THR A 108 -10.70 4.87 5.99
CA THR A 108 -9.66 5.51 6.81
C THR A 108 -10.25 6.36 7.93
N PHE A 109 -9.50 6.50 9.02
CA PHE A 109 -9.70 7.49 10.08
C PHE A 109 -8.58 8.54 10.11
N ARG A 110 -7.79 8.65 9.04
CA ARG A 110 -6.60 9.53 9.02
C ARG A 110 -6.81 10.74 8.12
N PRO A 111 -6.52 11.96 8.62
CA PRO A 111 -6.75 13.19 7.88
C PRO A 111 -5.91 13.30 6.60
N GLU A 112 -4.77 12.63 6.52
CA GLU A 112 -3.91 12.64 5.34
C GLU A 112 -4.65 12.09 4.11
N PHE A 113 -5.41 11.00 4.27
CA PHE A 113 -6.21 10.40 3.19
C PHE A 113 -7.46 11.23 2.88
N VAL A 114 -8.15 11.75 3.90
CA VAL A 114 -9.29 12.63 3.74
C VAL A 114 -8.91 13.89 2.95
N SER A 115 -7.74 14.45 3.19
CA SER A 115 -7.30 15.70 2.55
C SER A 115 -7.12 15.58 1.04
N VAL A 116 -6.75 14.40 0.52
CA VAL A 116 -6.43 14.15 -0.89
C VAL A 116 -7.58 13.57 -1.71
N ALA A 117 -8.64 13.07 -1.05
CA ALA A 117 -9.77 12.44 -1.71
C ALA A 117 -10.64 13.45 -2.48
N ASP A 118 -11.23 13.01 -3.59
CA ASP A 118 -12.12 13.81 -4.44
C ASP A 118 -13.58 13.74 -3.96
N ALA A 119 -13.95 12.66 -3.25
CA ALA A 119 -15.29 12.46 -2.69
C ALA A 119 -15.21 11.78 -1.32
N HIS A 120 -16.12 12.15 -0.43
CA HIS A 120 -16.17 11.67 0.94
C HIS A 120 -17.53 11.05 1.23
N PHE A 121 -17.51 9.90 1.89
CA PHE A 121 -18.69 9.18 2.34
C PHE A 121 -18.55 8.83 3.81
N GLY A 122 -19.57 9.17 4.60
CA GLY A 122 -19.66 8.83 6.01
C GLY A 122 -20.56 7.61 6.23
N ILE A 123 -20.17 6.78 7.18
CA ILE A 123 -20.99 5.66 7.64
C ILE A 123 -21.51 6.02 9.03
N SER A 124 -22.83 6.02 9.20
CA SER A 124 -23.47 6.26 10.48
C SER A 124 -24.35 5.07 10.88
N LEU A 125 -24.41 4.78 12.17
CA LEU A 125 -25.28 3.75 12.72
C LEU A 125 -26.59 4.40 13.23
N GLN A 126 -27.70 4.11 12.58
CA GLN A 126 -29.02 4.59 12.98
C GLN A 126 -29.96 3.40 13.19
N HIS A 127 -30.54 3.28 14.35
CA HIS A 127 -31.49 2.20 14.72
C HIS A 127 -30.95 0.80 14.38
N LYS A 128 -29.69 0.54 14.74
CA LYS A 128 -28.96 -0.72 14.46
C LYS A 128 -28.75 -1.01 12.96
N THR A 129 -28.91 -0.02 12.09
CA THR A 129 -28.67 -0.13 10.66
C THR A 129 -27.58 0.84 10.24
N SER A 130 -26.53 0.34 9.58
CA SER A 130 -25.49 1.17 9.00
C SER A 130 -26.01 1.86 7.74
N ARG A 131 -25.81 3.18 7.66
CA ARG A 131 -26.20 4.00 6.52
C ARG A 131 -24.98 4.70 5.94
N LEU A 132 -24.83 4.62 4.63
CA LEU A 132 -23.82 5.34 3.87
C LEU A 132 -24.43 6.62 3.27
N HIS A 133 -23.75 7.75 3.44
CA HIS A 133 -24.18 9.03 2.86
C HIS A 133 -22.97 9.85 2.43
N LYS A 134 -23.14 10.65 1.39
CA LYS A 134 -22.11 11.58 0.94
C LYS A 134 -22.02 12.74 1.94
N ILE A 135 -20.80 13.12 2.31
CA ILE A 135 -20.50 14.21 3.23
C ILE A 135 -19.57 15.21 2.58
N SER A 136 -19.49 16.43 3.15
CA SER A 136 -18.52 17.42 2.72
C SER A 136 -17.11 17.05 3.19
N LYS A 137 -16.10 17.67 2.58
CA LYS A 137 -14.71 17.51 3.03
C LYS A 137 -14.52 18.04 4.45
N ASP A 138 -15.19 19.13 4.78
CA ASP A 138 -15.09 19.76 6.10
C ASP A 138 -15.68 18.86 7.18
N ASP A 139 -16.86 18.25 6.93
CA ASP A 139 -17.48 17.29 7.84
C ASP A 139 -16.59 16.04 8.02
N ALA A 140 -16.02 15.52 6.93
CA ALA A 140 -15.10 14.39 6.99
C ALA A 140 -13.85 14.72 7.80
N THR A 141 -13.28 15.91 7.62
CA THR A 141 -12.10 16.38 8.35
C THR A 141 -12.41 16.56 9.83
N ALA A 142 -13.54 17.18 10.17
CA ALA A 142 -13.99 17.36 11.55
C ALA A 142 -14.11 16.00 12.24
N PHE A 143 -14.79 15.05 11.61
CA PHE A 143 -15.00 13.71 12.14
C PHE A 143 -13.68 12.97 12.46
N VAL A 144 -12.73 12.97 11.54
CA VAL A 144 -11.46 12.25 11.78
C VAL A 144 -10.58 12.98 12.80
N THR A 145 -10.67 14.30 12.93
CA THR A 145 -9.93 15.09 13.91
C THR A 145 -10.47 14.86 15.32
N GLU A 146 -11.78 14.84 15.52
CA GLU A 146 -12.43 14.55 16.81
C GLU A 146 -12.06 13.14 17.29
N ASN A 147 -12.09 12.15 16.40
CA ASN A 147 -11.71 10.77 16.76
C ASN A 147 -10.23 10.65 17.11
N ALA A 148 -9.34 11.35 16.41
CA ALA A 148 -7.92 11.35 16.73
C ALA A 148 -7.62 11.95 18.11
N THR A 149 -8.44 12.90 18.60
CA THR A 149 -8.28 13.51 19.91
C THR A 149 -8.76 12.57 21.04
N ASN A 150 -9.74 11.70 20.76
CA ASN A 150 -10.28 10.75 21.72
C ASN A 150 -9.45 9.47 21.86
N GLU A 151 -8.49 9.20 20.96
CA GLU A 151 -7.59 8.05 21.03
C GLU A 151 -6.28 8.32 21.81
N GLN A 152 -6.07 9.53 22.34
CA GLN A 152 -4.97 9.80 23.27
C GLN A 152 -5.40 9.44 24.70
N PRO A 153 -4.72 8.47 25.36
CA PRO A 153 -4.98 8.09 26.73
C PRO A 153 -4.55 9.19 27.73
#